data_5dc7e1f11731c28ba0cda9b78525e573
#
_entry.id   5dc7e1f11731c28ba0cda9b78525e573
#
_cell.length_a   1.000
_cell.length_b   1.000
_cell.length_c   1.000
_cell.angle_alpha   90.00
_cell.angle_beta   90.00
_cell.angle_gamma   90.00
#
_symmetry.space_group_name_H-M   'P 1'
#
loop_
_entity.id
_entity.type
_entity.pdbx_description
1 polymer ?
#
loop_
_entity_poly.entity_id
_entity_poly.type
_entity_poly.pdbx_seq_one_letter_code
_entity_poly.pdbx_strand_id
1 'polypeptide(L)'
;SALSPYINLGLITPESIIQKILDFHKKNKIRMNSLEGYIRQVIGWREFMRGIYQGYSEKMEAGNFFKQNRKMKNSWYEGTTGLPPLDHAIKNAVNHGWSHHIERLMILSNIMNLCEIKPAIVYKWFMEMFVDSSDWVMVPNVYGMGLFSDGGIFATKPYICGSSYFMKMMDFKKGDWCNIMD
;
A
#
# COMPACT_ATOMS: atom_id res chain seq x y z
N SER A 1 4.82 6.68 -5.76
CA SER A 1 5.37 5.32 -5.48
C SER A 1 6.74 5.10 -6.12
N ALA A 2 6.98 5.50 -7.39
CA ALA A 2 8.25 5.20 -8.08
C ALA A 2 9.50 5.75 -7.39
N LEU A 3 9.40 6.83 -6.66
CA LEU A 3 10.52 7.44 -5.93
C LEU A 3 10.65 6.94 -4.49
N SER A 4 9.69 6.17 -3.97
CA SER A 4 9.69 5.76 -2.56
C SER A 4 10.94 4.96 -2.14
N PRO A 5 11.46 4.00 -2.94
CA PRO A 5 12.69 3.31 -2.58
C PRO A 5 13.87 4.26 -2.40
N TYR A 6 14.04 5.17 -3.33
CA TYR A 6 15.17 6.13 -3.31
C TYR A 6 15.07 7.09 -2.13
N ILE A 7 13.86 7.54 -1.78
CA ILE A 7 13.65 8.43 -0.64
C ILE A 7 13.85 7.67 0.68
N ASN A 8 13.31 6.46 0.80
CA ASN A 8 13.39 5.68 2.03
C ASN A 8 14.80 5.14 2.30
N LEU A 9 15.59 4.90 1.25
CA LEU A 9 17.00 4.55 1.35
C LEU A 9 17.93 5.78 1.50
N GLY A 10 17.38 6.99 1.51
CA GLY A 10 18.17 8.22 1.68
C GLY A 10 19.00 8.64 0.45
N LEU A 11 18.75 8.05 -0.71
CA LEU A 11 19.47 8.37 -1.95
C LEU A 11 19.04 9.72 -2.55
N ILE A 12 17.80 10.12 -2.31
CA ILE A 12 17.25 11.43 -2.66
C ILE A 12 16.45 11.97 -1.50
N THR A 13 16.42 13.29 -1.33
CA THR A 13 15.64 13.92 -0.25
C THR A 13 14.32 14.48 -0.78
N PRO A 14 13.26 14.55 0.05
CA PRO A 14 12.03 15.26 -0.30
C PRO A 14 12.29 16.69 -0.75
N GLU A 15 13.19 17.41 -0.10
CA GLU A 15 13.60 18.76 -0.46
C GLU A 15 14.13 18.85 -1.89
N SER A 16 15.07 17.96 -2.27
CA SER A 16 15.64 17.95 -3.62
C SER A 16 14.59 17.65 -4.70
N ILE A 17 13.59 16.81 -4.38
CA ILE A 17 12.46 16.52 -5.27
C ILE A 17 11.59 17.76 -5.45
N ILE A 18 11.24 18.45 -4.35
CA ILE A 18 10.43 19.67 -4.39
C ILE A 18 11.13 20.75 -5.18
N GLN A 19 12.41 20.98 -4.94
CA GLN A 19 13.17 21.97 -5.69
C GLN A 19 13.14 21.69 -7.20
N LYS A 20 13.39 20.44 -7.59
CA LYS A 20 13.37 20.04 -9.00
C LYS A 20 11.99 20.19 -9.65
N ILE A 21 10.90 19.87 -8.96
CA ILE A 21 9.56 20.02 -9.53
C ILE A 21 9.16 21.50 -9.65
N LEU A 22 9.57 22.36 -8.72
CA LEU A 22 9.37 23.79 -8.81
C LEU A 22 10.13 24.42 -9.98
N ASP A 23 11.39 24.02 -10.18
CA ASP A 23 12.18 24.48 -11.32
C ASP A 23 11.63 23.97 -12.67
N PHE A 24 11.11 22.74 -12.69
CA PHE A 24 10.41 22.21 -13.86
C PHE A 24 9.12 22.96 -14.15
N HIS A 25 8.34 23.31 -13.12
CA HIS A 25 7.13 24.12 -13.25
C HIS A 25 7.40 25.50 -13.82
N LYS A 26 8.45 26.19 -13.35
CA LYS A 26 8.85 27.49 -13.90
C LYS A 26 9.10 27.46 -15.41
N LYS A 27 9.70 26.38 -15.89
CA LYS A 27 10.03 26.18 -17.32
C LYS A 27 8.84 25.72 -18.16
N ASN A 28 8.00 24.82 -17.63
CA ASN A 28 7.00 24.07 -18.38
C ASN A 28 5.55 24.43 -18.04
N LYS A 29 5.31 25.36 -17.11
CA LYS A 29 3.98 25.84 -16.70
C LYS A 29 2.99 24.70 -16.40
N ILE A 30 3.38 23.77 -15.53
CA ILE A 30 2.50 22.64 -15.10
C ILE A 30 1.23 23.23 -14.48
N ARG A 31 0.10 22.55 -14.66
CA ARG A 31 -1.16 22.92 -13.99
C ARG A 31 -0.97 22.94 -12.48
N MET A 32 -1.44 23.99 -11.81
CA MET A 32 -1.26 24.20 -10.38
C MET A 32 -1.81 23.05 -9.53
N ASN A 33 -2.96 22.49 -9.89
CA ASN A 33 -3.54 21.35 -9.19
C ASN A 33 -2.65 20.08 -9.24
N SER A 34 -1.94 19.86 -10.35
CA SER A 34 -1.01 18.72 -10.48
C SER A 34 0.25 18.95 -9.64
N LEU A 35 0.76 20.18 -9.64
CA LEU A 35 1.92 20.57 -8.83
C LEU A 35 1.61 20.44 -7.32
N GLU A 36 0.51 21.03 -6.89
CA GLU A 36 0.04 20.98 -5.51
C GLU A 36 -0.20 19.52 -5.06
N GLY A 37 -0.92 18.73 -5.86
CA GLY A 37 -1.18 17.32 -5.57
C GLY A 37 0.09 16.52 -5.40
N TYR A 38 1.11 16.75 -6.25
CA TYR A 38 2.39 16.07 -6.13
C TYR A 38 3.15 16.48 -4.85
N ILE A 39 3.21 17.78 -4.55
CA ILE A 39 3.87 18.28 -3.34
C ILE A 39 3.20 17.75 -2.08
N ARG A 40 1.87 17.69 -2.04
CA ARG A 40 1.10 17.09 -0.94
C ARG A 40 1.45 15.62 -0.72
N GLN A 41 1.70 14.86 -1.78
CA GLN A 41 2.14 13.45 -1.64
C GLN A 41 3.56 13.35 -1.09
N VAL A 42 4.47 14.22 -1.52
CA VAL A 42 5.87 14.14 -1.09
C VAL A 42 6.07 14.62 0.35
N ILE A 43 5.41 15.71 0.75
CA ILE A 43 5.55 16.28 2.10
C ILE A 43 4.42 15.83 3.01
N GLY A 44 3.17 16.16 2.67
CA GLY A 44 2.03 16.01 3.57
C GLY A 44 1.76 14.55 3.95
N TRP A 45 1.78 13.65 2.97
CA TRP A 45 1.60 12.23 3.23
C TRP A 45 2.69 11.65 4.13
N ARG A 46 3.95 11.99 3.87
CA ARG A 46 5.08 11.49 4.66
C ARG A 46 5.03 12.00 6.11
N GLU A 47 4.74 13.29 6.31
CA GLU A 47 4.61 13.85 7.65
C GLU A 47 3.39 13.29 8.40
N PHE A 48 2.29 13.06 7.70
CA PHE A 48 1.13 12.40 8.29
C PHE A 48 1.47 10.97 8.77
N MET A 49 2.12 10.17 7.89
CA MET A 49 2.57 8.83 8.26
C MET A 49 3.51 8.83 9.45
N ARG A 50 4.47 9.74 9.45
CA ARG A 50 5.42 9.89 10.56
C ARG A 50 4.71 10.25 11.86
N GLY A 51 3.78 11.20 11.83
CA GLY A 51 3.00 11.59 13.00
C GLY A 51 2.16 10.44 13.56
N ILE A 52 1.47 9.69 12.68
CA ILE A 52 0.72 8.49 13.09
C ILE A 52 1.65 7.44 13.69
N TYR A 53 2.77 7.14 13.06
CA TYR A 53 3.74 6.18 13.58
C TYR A 53 4.26 6.57 14.98
N GLN A 54 4.70 7.82 15.14
CA GLN A 54 5.23 8.30 16.41
C GLN A 54 4.20 8.29 17.54
N GLY A 55 2.94 8.58 17.23
CA GLY A 55 1.89 8.66 18.24
C GLY A 55 1.18 7.34 18.55
N TYR A 56 1.17 6.38 17.61
CA TYR A 56 0.24 5.26 17.68
C TYR A 56 0.81 3.90 17.26
N SER A 57 2.10 3.78 16.91
CA SER A 57 2.67 2.52 16.38
C SER A 57 2.41 1.31 17.27
N GLU A 58 2.72 1.39 18.56
CA GLU A 58 2.51 0.29 19.52
C GLU A 58 1.04 -0.16 19.57
N LYS A 59 0.12 0.81 19.58
CA LYS A 59 -1.31 0.52 19.60
C LYS A 59 -1.80 -0.10 18.31
N MET A 60 -1.26 0.32 17.16
CA MET A 60 -1.60 -0.22 15.85
C MET A 60 -1.09 -1.66 15.72
N GLU A 61 0.15 -1.93 16.11
CA GLU A 61 0.77 -3.26 16.06
C GLU A 61 0.07 -4.27 16.97
N ALA A 62 -0.42 -3.83 18.13
CA ALA A 62 -1.25 -4.64 19.03
C ALA A 62 -2.68 -4.83 18.52
N GLY A 63 -3.12 -4.04 17.53
CA GLY A 63 -4.48 -4.00 17.03
C GLY A 63 -4.85 -5.21 16.17
N ASN A 64 -6.06 -5.72 16.40
CA ASN A 64 -6.67 -6.74 15.53
C ASN A 64 -8.20 -6.62 15.62
N PHE A 65 -8.72 -5.53 15.06
CA PHE A 65 -10.12 -5.15 15.16
C PHE A 65 -11.09 -6.24 14.69
N PHE A 66 -10.77 -6.89 13.56
CA PHE A 66 -11.58 -7.96 12.99
C PHE A 66 -11.29 -9.36 13.59
N LYS A 67 -10.40 -9.47 14.59
CA LYS A 67 -10.00 -10.75 15.24
C LYS A 67 -9.47 -11.79 14.26
N GLN A 68 -8.78 -11.36 13.23
CA GLN A 68 -8.21 -12.21 12.17
C GLN A 68 -7.07 -13.07 12.73
N ASN A 69 -7.04 -14.36 12.38
CA ASN A 69 -6.09 -15.30 12.95
C ASN A 69 -5.54 -16.34 11.96
N ARG A 70 -5.92 -16.27 10.68
CA ARG A 70 -5.47 -17.22 9.68
C ARG A 70 -3.99 -17.05 9.35
N LYS A 71 -3.35 -18.16 9.03
CA LYS A 71 -1.96 -18.19 8.56
C LYS A 71 -1.90 -17.88 7.06
N MET A 72 -0.80 -17.31 6.63
CA MET A 72 -0.50 -17.12 5.22
C MET A 72 0.03 -18.43 4.61
N LYS A 73 -0.43 -18.76 3.39
CA LYS A 73 0.03 -19.91 2.63
C LYS A 73 1.22 -19.54 1.74
N ASN A 74 2.01 -20.54 1.29
CA ASN A 74 3.15 -20.31 0.38
C ASN A 74 2.73 -19.66 -0.95
N SER A 75 1.51 -19.90 -1.42
CA SER A 75 0.98 -19.27 -2.63
C SER A 75 1.04 -17.73 -2.62
N TRP A 76 1.09 -17.09 -1.44
CA TRP A 76 1.30 -15.66 -1.29
C TRP A 76 2.74 -15.19 -1.55
N TYR A 77 3.69 -16.11 -1.54
CA TYR A 77 5.08 -15.85 -1.91
C TYR A 77 5.38 -16.27 -3.36
N GLU A 78 4.59 -17.18 -3.91
CA GLU A 78 4.80 -17.75 -5.25
C GLU A 78 3.92 -17.10 -6.33
N GLY A 79 2.84 -16.41 -5.94
CA GLY A 79 1.85 -15.89 -6.87
C GLY A 79 1.07 -17.01 -7.57
N THR A 80 0.65 -18.01 -6.80
CA THR A 80 -0.07 -19.21 -7.25
C THR A 80 -1.37 -19.40 -6.46
N THR A 81 -2.07 -18.29 -6.18
CA THR A 81 -3.32 -18.30 -5.40
C THR A 81 -4.54 -18.76 -6.20
N GLY A 82 -4.47 -18.66 -7.54
CA GLY A 82 -5.57 -18.93 -8.44
C GLY A 82 -6.47 -17.70 -8.72
N LEU A 83 -6.16 -16.55 -8.15
CA LEU A 83 -6.81 -15.28 -8.45
C LEU A 83 -5.90 -14.43 -9.37
N PRO A 84 -6.18 -14.32 -10.68
CA PRO A 84 -5.27 -13.67 -11.63
C PRO A 84 -4.82 -12.27 -11.24
N PRO A 85 -5.67 -11.34 -10.74
CA PRO A 85 -5.22 -10.03 -10.28
C PRO A 85 -4.27 -10.10 -9.09
N LEU A 86 -4.53 -11.00 -8.15
CA LEU A 86 -3.69 -11.21 -6.97
C LEU A 86 -2.34 -11.83 -7.35
N ASP A 87 -2.35 -12.86 -8.16
CA ASP A 87 -1.12 -13.54 -8.62
C ASP A 87 -0.23 -12.60 -9.41
N HIS A 88 -0.82 -11.72 -10.23
CA HIS A 88 -0.09 -10.65 -10.92
C HIS A 88 0.58 -9.69 -9.93
N ALA A 89 -0.15 -9.19 -8.95
CA ALA A 89 0.38 -8.25 -7.95
C ALA A 89 1.49 -8.87 -7.08
N ILE A 90 1.33 -10.15 -6.70
CA ILE A 90 2.36 -10.90 -5.97
C ILE A 90 3.62 -11.04 -6.84
N LYS A 91 3.48 -11.47 -8.10
CA LYS A 91 4.62 -11.62 -9.02
C LYS A 91 5.34 -10.30 -9.27
N ASN A 92 4.63 -9.18 -9.34
CA ASN A 92 5.26 -7.86 -9.42
C ASN A 92 6.11 -7.57 -8.16
N ALA A 93 5.58 -7.87 -6.97
CA ALA A 93 6.32 -7.70 -5.74
C ALA A 93 7.57 -8.61 -5.68
N VAL A 94 7.43 -9.89 -6.04
CA VAL A 94 8.54 -10.87 -6.08
C VAL A 94 9.64 -10.46 -7.06
N ASN A 95 9.26 -10.09 -8.27
CA ASN A 95 10.22 -9.84 -9.36
C ASN A 95 10.91 -8.48 -9.26
N HIS A 96 10.24 -7.48 -8.68
CA HIS A 96 10.71 -6.09 -8.69
C HIS A 96 10.94 -5.51 -7.29
N GLY A 97 10.51 -6.19 -6.22
CA GLY A 97 10.50 -5.62 -4.87
C GLY A 97 9.66 -4.35 -4.78
N TRP A 98 8.79 -4.13 -5.76
CA TRP A 98 8.01 -2.90 -5.89
C TRP A 98 6.70 -3.15 -6.64
N SER A 99 5.66 -2.44 -6.24
CA SER A 99 4.41 -2.30 -7.01
C SER A 99 3.76 -0.95 -6.72
N HIS A 100 2.81 -0.56 -7.54
CA HIS A 100 2.04 0.67 -7.36
C HIS A 100 1.26 0.63 -6.03
N HIS A 101 1.12 1.78 -5.37
CA HIS A 101 0.43 1.85 -4.07
C HIS A 101 -1.00 1.27 -4.12
N ILE A 102 -1.73 1.50 -5.21
CA ILE A 102 -3.09 0.97 -5.38
C ILE A 102 -3.10 -0.57 -5.46
N GLU A 103 -2.12 -1.21 -6.09
CA GLU A 103 -1.99 -2.66 -6.05
C GLU A 103 -1.73 -3.16 -4.63
N ARG A 104 -0.86 -2.48 -3.88
CA ARG A 104 -0.59 -2.83 -2.47
C ARG A 104 -1.83 -2.73 -1.60
N LEU A 105 -2.61 -1.65 -1.77
CA LEU A 105 -3.79 -1.38 -0.96
C LEU A 105 -5.01 -2.19 -1.41
N MET A 106 -5.39 -2.05 -2.67
CA MET A 106 -6.70 -2.54 -3.15
C MET A 106 -6.66 -3.98 -3.67
N ILE A 107 -5.48 -4.54 -3.96
CA ILE A 107 -5.35 -5.95 -4.30
C ILE A 107 -4.78 -6.71 -3.11
N LEU A 108 -3.50 -6.49 -2.80
CA LEU A 108 -2.78 -7.28 -1.79
C LEU A 108 -3.42 -7.17 -0.41
N SER A 109 -3.47 -5.96 0.17
CA SER A 109 -4.04 -5.77 1.52
C SER A 109 -5.53 -6.12 1.59
N ASN A 110 -6.32 -5.71 0.56
CA ASN A 110 -7.75 -6.00 0.52
C ASN A 110 -8.03 -7.52 0.56
N ILE A 111 -7.35 -8.30 -0.29
CA ILE A 111 -7.58 -9.75 -0.33
C ILE A 111 -7.00 -10.42 0.92
N MET A 112 -5.85 -9.96 1.45
CA MET A 112 -5.33 -10.46 2.73
C MET A 112 -6.32 -10.21 3.88
N ASN A 113 -6.99 -9.05 3.89
CA ASN A 113 -8.01 -8.70 4.86
C ASN A 113 -9.25 -9.61 4.72
N LEU A 114 -9.75 -9.79 3.50
CA LEU A 114 -10.88 -10.69 3.21
C LEU A 114 -10.56 -12.16 3.50
N CYS A 115 -9.30 -12.57 3.34
CA CYS A 115 -8.82 -13.90 3.74
C CYS A 115 -8.60 -14.06 5.25
N GLU A 116 -8.86 -13.04 6.06
CA GLU A 116 -8.72 -13.05 7.52
C GLU A 116 -7.29 -13.40 8.00
N ILE A 117 -6.27 -13.03 7.23
CA ILE A 117 -4.88 -13.29 7.61
C ILE A 117 -4.51 -12.40 8.80
N LYS A 118 -3.84 -13.00 9.80
CA LYS A 118 -3.42 -12.28 11.02
C LYS A 118 -2.58 -11.04 10.66
N PRO A 119 -2.91 -9.84 11.19
CA PRO A 119 -2.27 -8.57 10.81
C PRO A 119 -0.73 -8.58 10.90
N ALA A 120 -0.17 -9.16 11.94
CA ALA A 120 1.28 -9.27 12.10
C ALA A 120 1.95 -10.13 11.00
N ILE A 121 1.24 -11.12 10.44
CA ILE A 121 1.75 -11.93 9.32
C ILE A 121 1.71 -11.11 8.03
N VAL A 122 0.65 -10.34 7.80
CA VAL A 122 0.55 -9.42 6.66
C VAL A 122 1.65 -8.37 6.73
N TYR A 123 1.85 -7.75 7.89
CA TYR A 123 2.92 -6.78 8.10
C TYR A 123 4.30 -7.36 7.75
N LYS A 124 4.62 -8.56 8.30
CA LYS A 124 5.86 -9.26 8.01
C LYS A 124 6.04 -9.47 6.49
N TRP A 125 5.01 -9.94 5.80
CA TRP A 125 5.04 -10.13 4.35
C TRP A 125 5.35 -8.84 3.59
N PHE A 126 4.71 -7.71 3.96
CA PHE A 126 4.99 -6.41 3.34
C PHE A 126 6.43 -5.94 3.59
N MET A 127 6.96 -6.19 4.80
CA MET A 127 8.35 -5.85 5.13
C MET A 127 9.36 -6.68 4.33
N GLU A 128 9.04 -7.93 4.01
CA GLU A 128 9.91 -8.85 3.25
C GLU A 128 9.85 -8.57 1.74
N MET A 129 8.70 -8.17 1.21
CA MET A 129 8.46 -8.14 -0.24
C MET A 129 8.80 -6.82 -0.92
N PHE A 130 8.95 -5.72 -0.19
CA PHE A 130 9.15 -4.40 -0.78
C PHE A 130 10.44 -3.72 -0.35
N VAL A 131 11.20 -3.23 -1.32
CA VAL A 131 12.50 -2.55 -1.10
C VAL A 131 12.37 -1.16 -0.44
N ASP A 132 11.18 -0.58 -0.43
CA ASP A 132 10.89 0.68 0.24
C ASP A 132 10.27 0.51 1.63
N SER A 133 10.29 -0.71 2.16
CA SER A 133 9.76 -1.03 3.48
C SER A 133 10.59 -0.40 4.59
N SER A 134 9.93 0.23 5.53
CA SER A 134 10.45 0.71 6.80
C SER A 134 9.30 0.88 7.79
N ASP A 135 9.57 0.69 9.09
CA ASP A 135 8.52 0.64 10.11
C ASP A 135 7.61 1.88 10.11
N TRP A 136 8.21 3.06 10.04
CA TRP A 136 7.48 4.33 10.12
C TRP A 136 6.44 4.52 9.02
N VAL A 137 6.62 3.88 7.87
CA VAL A 137 5.67 3.93 6.76
C VAL A 137 4.80 2.68 6.70
N MET A 138 5.35 1.50 7.02
CA MET A 138 4.62 0.24 6.88
C MET A 138 3.63 0.01 8.02
N VAL A 139 3.93 0.38 9.26
CA VAL A 139 2.99 0.23 10.37
C VAL A 139 1.68 0.97 10.08
N PRO A 140 1.65 2.29 9.78
CA PRO A 140 0.41 2.96 9.45
C PRO A 140 -0.28 2.46 8.17
N ASN A 141 0.49 2.09 7.15
CA ASN A 141 -0.07 1.61 5.89
C ASN A 141 -0.70 0.22 6.02
N VAL A 142 -0.05 -0.72 6.70
CA VAL A 142 -0.54 -2.10 6.78
C VAL A 142 -1.63 -2.23 7.84
N TYR A 143 -1.32 -1.90 9.11
CA TYR A 143 -2.30 -2.06 10.20
C TYR A 143 -3.47 -1.06 10.08
N GLY A 144 -3.18 0.18 9.68
CA GLY A 144 -4.18 1.23 9.56
C GLY A 144 -4.92 1.21 8.22
N MET A 145 -4.25 1.63 7.15
CA MET A 145 -4.90 1.81 5.86
C MET A 145 -5.34 0.48 5.23
N GLY A 146 -4.45 -0.52 5.18
CA GLY A 146 -4.67 -1.76 4.44
C GLY A 146 -5.65 -2.71 5.12
N LEU A 147 -5.49 -2.93 6.41
CA LEU A 147 -6.24 -3.93 7.18
C LEU A 147 -7.30 -3.34 8.09
N PHE A 148 -7.25 -2.05 8.39
CA PHE A 148 -8.12 -1.45 9.41
C PHE A 148 -8.04 -2.17 10.77
N SER A 149 -6.94 -2.88 11.02
CA SER A 149 -6.76 -3.69 12.23
C SER A 149 -6.55 -2.85 13.49
N ASP A 150 -6.21 -1.56 13.31
CA ASP A 150 -6.10 -0.54 14.34
C ASP A 150 -7.46 -0.03 14.88
N GLY A 151 -8.57 -0.42 14.23
CA GLY A 151 -9.93 -0.04 14.64
C GLY A 151 -10.26 1.44 14.39
N GLY A 152 -9.56 2.10 13.46
CA GLY A 152 -9.90 3.45 13.02
C GLY A 152 -8.97 4.57 13.52
N ILE A 153 -7.76 4.25 13.96
CA ILE A 153 -6.74 5.27 14.28
C ILE A 153 -6.32 6.01 13.02
N PHE A 154 -6.07 5.26 11.94
CA PHE A 154 -5.58 5.81 10.67
C PHE A 154 -6.71 6.26 9.75
N ALA A 155 -7.70 5.41 9.53
CA ALA A 155 -8.78 5.60 8.58
C ALA A 155 -10.15 5.51 9.25
N THR A 156 -11.12 6.25 8.74
CA THR A 156 -12.49 6.26 9.29
C THR A 156 -13.31 5.02 8.92
N LYS A 157 -12.86 4.27 7.91
CA LYS A 157 -13.50 3.04 7.42
C LYS A 157 -12.48 2.14 6.73
N PRO A 158 -12.74 0.81 6.68
CA PRO A 158 -11.88 -0.11 5.94
C PRO A 158 -11.96 0.11 4.43
N TYR A 159 -10.86 -0.13 3.73
CA TYR A 159 -10.79 -0.16 2.26
C TYR A 159 -11.08 -1.59 1.78
N ILE A 160 -12.33 -1.88 1.49
CA ILE A 160 -12.78 -3.19 1.00
C ILE A 160 -13.43 -3.02 -0.37
N CYS A 161 -13.07 -3.88 -1.31
CA CYS A 161 -13.64 -3.89 -2.65
C CYS A 161 -13.73 -5.31 -3.22
N GLY A 162 -14.70 -5.52 -4.12
CA GLY A 162 -14.89 -6.76 -4.88
C GLY A 162 -14.34 -6.66 -6.30
N SER A 163 -14.71 -7.63 -7.14
CA SER A 163 -14.23 -7.77 -8.52
C SER A 163 -14.54 -6.57 -9.42
N SER A 164 -15.67 -5.91 -9.21
CA SER A 164 -16.10 -4.74 -9.98
C SER A 164 -15.08 -3.59 -9.93
N TYR A 165 -14.43 -3.39 -8.79
CA TYR A 165 -13.36 -2.40 -8.65
C TYR A 165 -12.15 -2.77 -9.51
N PHE A 166 -11.74 -4.04 -9.50
CA PHE A 166 -10.58 -4.52 -10.27
C PHE A 166 -10.83 -4.38 -11.78
N MET A 167 -12.00 -4.78 -12.26
CA MET A 167 -12.36 -4.62 -13.67
C MET A 167 -12.40 -3.15 -14.12
N LYS A 168 -12.78 -2.23 -13.22
CA LYS A 168 -12.82 -0.79 -13.53
C LYS A 168 -11.44 -0.12 -13.52
N MET A 169 -10.53 -0.57 -12.66
CA MET A 169 -9.26 0.10 -12.39
C MET A 169 -8.05 -0.59 -13.03
N MET A 170 -8.25 -1.77 -13.64
CA MET A 170 -7.20 -2.61 -14.19
C MET A 170 -7.66 -3.25 -15.51
N ASP A 171 -6.72 -3.81 -16.26
CA ASP A 171 -6.99 -4.43 -17.56
C ASP A 171 -7.46 -5.90 -17.49
N PHE A 172 -7.89 -6.36 -16.29
CA PHE A 172 -8.41 -7.71 -16.13
C PHE A 172 -9.84 -7.83 -16.64
N LYS A 173 -10.08 -8.84 -17.48
CA LYS A 173 -11.41 -9.16 -17.99
C LYS A 173 -12.19 -9.98 -16.95
N LYS A 174 -13.53 -9.91 -17.03
CA LYS A 174 -14.42 -10.74 -16.24
C LYS A 174 -14.09 -12.23 -16.46
N GLY A 175 -14.07 -13.01 -15.39
CA GLY A 175 -13.81 -14.45 -15.39
C GLY A 175 -14.31 -15.08 -14.08
N ASP A 176 -14.08 -16.37 -13.91
CA ASP A 176 -14.55 -17.13 -12.73
C ASP A 176 -14.00 -16.59 -11.40
N TRP A 177 -12.85 -15.94 -11.44
CA TRP A 177 -12.26 -15.26 -10.29
C TRP A 177 -13.16 -14.17 -9.69
N CYS A 178 -14.05 -13.56 -10.50
CA CYS A 178 -15.02 -12.58 -10.00
C CYS A 178 -16.00 -13.20 -9.00
N ASN A 179 -16.46 -14.41 -9.28
CA ASN A 179 -17.40 -15.14 -8.41
C ASN A 179 -16.78 -15.55 -7.06
N ILE A 180 -15.45 -15.58 -6.98
CA ILE A 180 -14.72 -15.85 -5.73
C ILE A 180 -14.58 -14.57 -4.91
N MET A 181 -14.52 -13.41 -5.58
CA MET A 181 -14.30 -12.11 -4.97
C MET A 181 -15.60 -11.44 -4.48
N ASP A 182 -16.73 -11.73 -5.10
CA ASP A 182 -18.05 -11.14 -4.83
C ASP A 182 -18.92 -12.06 -3.98
#